data_1d94e5a60e4a1630b17a578266c11569
#
_entry.id   1d94e5a60e4a1630b17a578266c11569
#
_cell.length_a   1.000
_cell.length_b   1.000
_cell.length_c   1.000
_cell.angle_alpha   90.00
_cell.angle_beta   90.00
_cell.angle_gamma   90.00
#
_symmetry.space_group_name_H-M   'P 1'
#
loop_
_entity.id
_entity.type
_entity.pdbx_description
1 polymer ?
#
loop_
_entity_poly.entity_id
_entity_poly.type
_entity_poly.pdbx_seq_one_letter_code
_entity_poly.pdbx_strand_id
1 'polypeptide(L)'
;MRRRWMAAVAVTVAGLLTLTACGDGGGAAQTPQAGGEKKVEVFSWWTGPGEADGLKAMKEIFEKQNPGLTFFDAAVAGGSGDKARALLATKLQADTPPDTFQGHAGAELQGYIKAGDLEPVNSLYDELKLKDVFPQQLVDQISVQGQIYSVPVNIHRSNVMWFNPAVLKEAGVTEVPKTIEEFAAALEKVKKTGKIPLAIGSEWTMVHLLESVLLGSLGTEAYNQLWTAGSDWSGPAMTKALNDFKTVLSYAGDPADDWQPAAKQVADGQAAFTIMGDWAYGYFHNPPDGGLGKKSKTDFDWAPSPGTGGTFMWLSDSFTLPKGAPNRAGAMAWLKVAASKEGQDAFNPKKGSIPARKDADTSLYTDYLADALKDWGSNKLAGSIQHGVTVNDAWRVSINEAVGLFHTDKDVAALQAALAEAAKNSGQ
;
A
#
# COMPACT_ATOMS: atom_id res chain seq x y z
N MET A 1 17.77 -48.91 36.22
CA MET A 1 17.54 -50.34 35.91
C MET A 1 16.77 -50.42 34.56
N ARG A 2 17.28 -51.33 33.68
CA ARG A 2 16.68 -51.91 32.45
C ARG A 2 16.36 -50.93 31.30
N ARG A 3 17.19 -50.82 30.26
CA ARG A 3 17.69 -51.67 29.18
C ARG A 3 16.65 -51.91 28.04
N ARG A 4 16.99 -51.31 26.85
CA ARG A 4 17.03 -51.90 25.50
C ARG A 4 15.66 -52.23 24.88
N TRP A 5 15.38 -51.88 23.57
CA TRP A 5 15.91 -52.58 22.39
C TRP A 5 15.78 -51.75 21.11
N MET A 6 16.81 -51.90 20.26
CA MET A 6 16.86 -51.45 18.85
C MET A 6 16.14 -52.48 17.96
N ALA A 7 15.63 -52.03 16.83
CA ALA A 7 15.55 -52.88 15.63
C ALA A 7 15.72 -52.01 14.38
N ALA A 8 16.82 -52.20 13.68
CA ALA A 8 17.09 -51.75 12.33
C ALA A 8 16.54 -52.79 11.37
N VAL A 9 15.88 -52.39 10.27
CA VAL A 9 15.63 -53.21 9.12
C VAL A 9 16.18 -52.52 7.88
N ALA A 10 17.28 -53.04 7.35
CA ALA A 10 17.81 -52.73 6.04
C ALA A 10 17.18 -53.68 5.03
N VAL A 11 16.65 -53.15 3.95
CA VAL A 11 16.29 -53.95 2.75
C VAL A 11 17.06 -53.39 1.56
N THR A 12 18.03 -54.18 1.14
CA THR A 12 18.79 -54.05 -0.10
C THR A 12 18.03 -54.78 -1.22
N VAL A 13 17.78 -54.11 -2.34
CA VAL A 13 17.44 -54.81 -3.60
C VAL A 13 18.36 -54.29 -4.69
N ALA A 14 19.20 -55.20 -5.17
CA ALA A 14 20.07 -55.03 -6.33
C ALA A 14 19.42 -55.68 -7.56
N GLY A 15 19.76 -55.19 -8.72
CA GLY A 15 19.58 -55.87 -9.99
C GLY A 15 18.90 -55.06 -11.06
N LEU A 16 19.29 -54.88 -12.24
CA LEU A 16 20.23 -55.44 -13.19
C LEU A 16 20.41 -54.43 -14.34
N LEU A 17 21.64 -54.19 -14.72
CA LEU A 17 22.03 -53.51 -15.96
C LEU A 17 21.80 -54.42 -17.16
N THR A 18 21.15 -53.92 -18.21
CA THR A 18 21.35 -54.47 -19.58
C THR A 18 21.76 -53.31 -20.50
N LEU A 19 23.01 -53.39 -20.91
CA LEU A 19 23.58 -52.64 -22.03
C LEU A 19 23.13 -53.29 -23.34
N THR A 20 22.56 -52.51 -24.26
CA THR A 20 22.65 -52.81 -25.68
C THR A 20 23.09 -51.54 -26.43
N ALA A 21 24.20 -51.71 -27.11
CA ALA A 21 24.82 -50.71 -27.94
C ALA A 21 24.37 -50.81 -29.40
N CYS A 22 24.60 -49.70 -30.13
CA CYS A 22 24.72 -49.50 -31.55
C CYS A 22 23.49 -49.10 -32.35
N GLY A 23 23.59 -47.92 -32.93
CA GLY A 23 22.80 -47.39 -34.03
C GLY A 23 23.14 -45.94 -34.33
N ASP A 24 24.04 -45.77 -35.30
CA ASP A 24 24.49 -44.50 -35.87
C ASP A 24 23.33 -43.72 -36.50
N GLY A 25 23.24 -42.42 -36.25
CA GLY A 25 22.24 -41.53 -36.88
C GLY A 25 22.36 -40.13 -36.33
N GLY A 26 23.09 -39.26 -37.03
CA GLY A 26 23.25 -37.85 -36.71
C GLY A 26 21.89 -37.14 -36.56
N GLY A 27 21.47 -36.90 -35.34
CA GLY A 27 20.39 -36.04 -34.96
C GLY A 27 20.95 -34.77 -34.30
N ALA A 28 20.72 -33.64 -34.92
CA ALA A 28 20.99 -32.34 -34.33
C ALA A 28 20.40 -32.29 -32.90
N ALA A 29 21.22 -31.95 -31.94
CA ALA A 29 20.79 -31.72 -30.58
C ALA A 29 19.71 -30.60 -30.62
N GLN A 30 18.44 -31.00 -30.48
CA GLN A 30 17.38 -30.08 -30.17
C GLN A 30 17.66 -29.59 -28.76
N THR A 31 18.11 -28.32 -28.68
CA THR A 31 18.02 -27.55 -27.46
C THR A 31 16.59 -27.72 -26.88
N PRO A 32 16.45 -28.03 -25.60
CA PRO A 32 15.13 -28.04 -24.97
C PRO A 32 14.54 -26.65 -25.16
N GLN A 33 13.51 -26.56 -25.99
CA GLN A 33 12.66 -25.40 -26.09
C GLN A 33 11.99 -25.34 -24.71
N ALA A 34 12.43 -24.38 -23.89
CA ALA A 34 11.83 -24.08 -22.61
C ALA A 34 10.35 -23.76 -22.87
N GLY A 35 9.48 -24.72 -22.64
CA GLY A 35 8.06 -24.50 -22.46
C GLY A 35 7.93 -23.72 -21.17
N GLY A 36 8.02 -22.38 -21.27
CA GLY A 36 7.87 -21.48 -20.14
C GLY A 36 6.56 -21.80 -19.41
N GLU A 37 6.61 -21.68 -18.10
CA GLU A 37 5.46 -21.90 -17.24
C GLU A 37 4.32 -20.98 -17.71
N LYS A 38 3.14 -21.53 -17.97
CA LYS A 38 1.99 -20.75 -18.45
C LYS A 38 1.39 -19.87 -17.36
N LYS A 39 1.61 -20.24 -16.11
CA LYS A 39 1.14 -19.52 -14.93
C LYS A 39 2.04 -18.32 -14.64
N VAL A 40 1.43 -17.18 -14.30
CA VAL A 40 2.11 -15.97 -13.84
C VAL A 40 1.61 -15.65 -12.45
N GLU A 41 2.47 -15.82 -11.43
CA GLU A 41 2.16 -15.54 -10.03
C GLU A 41 2.30 -14.03 -9.77
N VAL A 42 1.17 -13.37 -9.57
CA VAL A 42 1.11 -11.94 -9.19
C VAL A 42 0.81 -11.86 -7.70
N PHE A 43 1.83 -11.50 -6.94
CA PHE A 43 1.75 -11.38 -5.50
C PHE A 43 1.37 -9.94 -5.09
N SER A 44 0.29 -9.80 -4.31
CA SER A 44 -0.23 -8.50 -3.87
C SER A 44 -0.92 -8.62 -2.52
N TRP A 45 -1.53 -7.53 -2.05
CA TRP A 45 -2.45 -7.56 -0.90
C TRP A 45 -3.85 -7.07 -1.25
N TRP A 46 -4.17 -6.94 -2.53
CA TRP A 46 -5.46 -6.45 -3.02
C TRP A 46 -6.54 -7.52 -2.99
N THR A 47 -7.15 -7.69 -1.81
CA THR A 47 -8.19 -8.69 -1.58
C THR A 47 -9.54 -8.08 -1.23
N GLY A 48 -9.54 -6.80 -0.81
CA GLY A 48 -10.73 -6.09 -0.39
C GLY A 48 -11.58 -5.58 -1.56
N PRO A 49 -12.84 -5.21 -1.29
CA PRO A 49 -13.71 -4.53 -2.24
C PRO A 49 -13.03 -3.28 -2.83
N GLY A 50 -13.23 -3.06 -4.14
CA GLY A 50 -12.53 -2.04 -4.91
C GLY A 50 -11.15 -2.47 -5.36
N GLU A 51 -10.33 -3.04 -4.47
CA GLU A 51 -8.99 -3.54 -4.76
C GLU A 51 -9.02 -4.75 -5.69
N ALA A 52 -9.76 -5.79 -5.28
CA ALA A 52 -9.94 -7.00 -6.06
C ALA A 52 -10.64 -6.74 -7.41
N ASP A 53 -11.58 -5.79 -7.46
CA ASP A 53 -12.26 -5.42 -8.71
C ASP A 53 -11.33 -4.72 -9.70
N GLY A 54 -10.45 -3.85 -9.20
CA GLY A 54 -9.40 -3.23 -10.00
C GLY A 54 -8.43 -4.29 -10.54
N LEU A 55 -7.93 -5.17 -9.67
CA LEU A 55 -7.03 -6.26 -10.06
C LEU A 55 -7.68 -7.19 -11.09
N LYS A 56 -8.96 -7.52 -10.91
CA LYS A 56 -9.72 -8.34 -11.86
C LYS A 56 -9.79 -7.67 -13.24
N ALA A 57 -10.05 -6.36 -13.29
CA ALA A 57 -10.09 -5.64 -14.57
C ALA A 57 -8.72 -5.67 -15.29
N MET A 58 -7.62 -5.50 -14.57
CA MET A 58 -6.27 -5.65 -15.14
C MET A 58 -5.97 -7.08 -15.58
N LYS A 59 -6.39 -8.09 -14.80
CA LYS A 59 -6.26 -9.51 -15.15
C LYS A 59 -6.95 -9.83 -16.48
N GLU A 60 -8.18 -9.34 -16.68
CA GLU A 60 -8.93 -9.57 -17.92
C GLU A 60 -8.18 -9.00 -19.15
N ILE A 61 -7.57 -7.82 -19.02
CA ILE A 61 -6.70 -7.22 -20.03
C ILE A 61 -5.46 -8.09 -20.26
N PHE A 62 -4.80 -8.54 -19.18
CA PHE A 62 -3.62 -9.38 -19.25
C PHE A 62 -3.86 -10.68 -20.01
N GLU A 63 -4.92 -11.42 -19.67
CA GLU A 63 -5.25 -12.71 -20.28
C GLU A 63 -5.67 -12.53 -21.76
N LYS A 64 -6.38 -11.44 -22.09
CA LYS A 64 -6.74 -11.09 -23.45
C LYS A 64 -5.52 -10.76 -24.33
N GLN A 65 -4.56 -10.02 -23.79
CA GLN A 65 -3.38 -9.59 -24.52
C GLN A 65 -2.29 -10.69 -24.61
N ASN A 66 -2.34 -11.68 -23.72
CA ASN A 66 -1.33 -12.74 -23.61
C ASN A 66 -1.98 -14.13 -23.68
N PRO A 67 -2.56 -14.53 -24.86
CA PRO A 67 -3.20 -15.82 -24.99
C PRO A 67 -2.18 -16.94 -24.76
N GLY A 68 -2.46 -17.80 -23.78
CA GLY A 68 -1.55 -18.88 -23.35
C GLY A 68 -0.82 -18.65 -22.04
N LEU A 69 -0.89 -17.43 -21.47
CA LEU A 69 -0.55 -17.16 -20.08
C LEU A 69 -1.81 -17.20 -19.20
N THR A 70 -1.66 -17.68 -17.98
CA THR A 70 -2.73 -17.73 -16.97
C THR A 70 -2.33 -16.89 -15.77
N PHE A 71 -3.13 -15.90 -15.43
CA PHE A 71 -2.95 -15.12 -14.21
C PHE A 71 -3.22 -15.98 -12.97
N PHE A 72 -2.28 -16.00 -12.06
CA PHE A 72 -2.45 -16.61 -10.75
C PHE A 72 -2.42 -15.51 -9.67
N ASP A 73 -3.58 -15.31 -9.06
CA ASP A 73 -3.73 -14.37 -7.96
C ASP A 73 -3.14 -14.96 -6.68
N ALA A 74 -2.06 -14.37 -6.20
CA ALA A 74 -1.37 -14.75 -4.97
C ALA A 74 -1.54 -13.66 -3.88
N ALA A 75 -2.67 -12.96 -3.88
CA ALA A 75 -2.94 -11.90 -2.93
C ALA A 75 -3.10 -12.41 -1.49
N VAL A 76 -2.54 -11.65 -0.54
CA VAL A 76 -2.55 -11.96 0.91
C VAL A 76 -3.23 -10.82 1.67
N ALA A 77 -4.36 -11.10 2.29
CA ALA A 77 -5.19 -10.11 2.97
C ALA A 77 -4.58 -9.57 4.27
N GLY A 78 -4.81 -8.29 4.54
CA GLY A 78 -4.75 -7.66 5.86
C GLY A 78 -3.53 -6.79 6.13
N GLY A 79 -3.75 -5.80 7.01
CA GLY A 79 -2.71 -4.97 7.61
C GLY A 79 -1.98 -4.02 6.66
N SER A 80 -2.65 -3.39 5.70
CA SER A 80 -1.96 -2.51 4.71
C SER A 80 -0.77 -3.20 4.01
N GLY A 81 -0.88 -4.52 3.78
CA GLY A 81 0.19 -5.33 3.21
C GLY A 81 1.21 -5.91 4.19
N ASP A 82 1.11 -5.68 5.50
CA ASP A 82 2.08 -6.19 6.49
C ASP A 82 2.22 -7.72 6.44
N LYS A 83 1.10 -8.44 6.37
CA LYS A 83 1.10 -9.90 6.24
C LYS A 83 1.70 -10.37 4.92
N ALA A 84 1.39 -9.65 3.83
CA ALA A 84 1.97 -9.94 2.52
C ALA A 84 3.48 -9.73 2.53
N ARG A 85 3.98 -8.61 3.04
CA ARG A 85 5.42 -8.31 3.15
C ARG A 85 6.17 -9.35 4.00
N ALA A 86 5.60 -9.78 5.12
CA ALA A 86 6.21 -10.83 5.95
C ALA A 86 6.33 -12.16 5.19
N LEU A 87 5.29 -12.56 4.45
CA LEU A 87 5.33 -13.76 3.61
C LEU A 87 6.31 -13.60 2.43
N LEU A 88 6.31 -12.43 1.78
CA LEU A 88 7.25 -12.12 0.70
C LEU A 88 8.69 -12.21 1.17
N ALA A 89 9.02 -11.63 2.32
CA ALA A 89 10.36 -11.72 2.91
C ALA A 89 10.79 -13.18 3.10
N THR A 90 9.88 -14.05 3.56
CA THR A 90 10.15 -15.50 3.69
C THR A 90 10.41 -16.15 2.34
N LYS A 91 9.63 -15.82 1.30
CA LYS A 91 9.83 -16.34 -0.06
C LYS A 91 11.18 -15.89 -0.66
N LEU A 92 11.54 -14.62 -0.50
CA LEU A 92 12.80 -14.07 -0.99
C LEU A 92 14.00 -14.69 -0.28
N GLN A 93 13.95 -14.85 1.05
CA GLN A 93 15.00 -15.52 1.82
C GLN A 93 15.18 -17.01 1.46
N ALA A 94 14.13 -17.66 0.99
CA ALA A 94 14.15 -19.05 0.55
C ALA A 94 14.52 -19.23 -0.95
N ASP A 95 14.90 -18.16 -1.65
CA ASP A 95 15.15 -18.15 -3.09
C ASP A 95 13.96 -18.68 -3.93
N THR A 96 12.73 -18.43 -3.46
CA THR A 96 11.48 -18.81 -4.12
C THR A 96 10.57 -17.60 -4.37
N PRO A 97 11.05 -16.58 -5.08
CA PRO A 97 10.27 -15.39 -5.34
C PRO A 97 9.00 -15.70 -6.15
N PRO A 98 7.94 -14.88 -6.07
CA PRO A 98 6.87 -14.89 -7.06
C PRO A 98 7.39 -14.37 -8.41
N ASP A 99 6.58 -14.46 -9.46
CA ASP A 99 6.95 -13.87 -10.76
C ASP A 99 7.00 -12.35 -10.72
N THR A 100 6.07 -11.73 -10.03
CA THR A 100 6.03 -10.30 -9.75
C THR A 100 5.35 -10.04 -8.42
N PHE A 101 5.73 -8.96 -7.74
CA PHE A 101 5.07 -8.56 -6.50
C PHE A 101 4.80 -7.06 -6.41
N GLN A 102 3.72 -6.73 -5.72
CA GLN A 102 3.37 -5.37 -5.34
C GLN A 102 4.31 -4.85 -4.26
N GLY A 103 4.76 -3.60 -4.41
CA GLY A 103 5.48 -2.82 -3.41
C GLY A 103 5.16 -1.34 -3.59
N HIS A 104 5.37 -0.54 -2.55
CA HIS A 104 5.19 0.90 -2.66
C HIS A 104 6.42 1.56 -3.28
N ALA A 105 6.18 2.53 -4.17
CA ALA A 105 7.23 3.38 -4.71
C ALA A 105 7.82 4.27 -3.60
N GLY A 106 9.13 4.22 -3.40
CA GLY A 106 9.83 5.01 -2.38
C GLY A 106 10.82 4.20 -1.55
N ALA A 107 10.93 4.54 -0.27
CA ALA A 107 11.92 3.95 0.64
C ALA A 107 11.72 2.44 0.89
N GLU A 108 10.47 1.94 0.84
CA GLU A 108 10.18 0.50 0.89
C GLU A 108 10.91 -0.25 -0.22
N LEU A 109 10.84 0.24 -1.45
CA LEU A 109 11.49 -0.37 -2.60
C LEU A 109 13.02 -0.41 -2.47
N GLN A 110 13.61 0.60 -1.83
CA GLN A 110 15.06 0.68 -1.62
C GLN A 110 15.60 -0.50 -0.80
N GLY A 111 14.79 -1.05 0.12
CA GLY A 111 15.16 -2.25 0.89
C GLY A 111 15.42 -3.45 0.00
N TYR A 112 14.49 -3.76 -0.89
CA TYR A 112 14.62 -4.87 -1.86
C TYR A 112 15.75 -4.65 -2.87
N ILE A 113 15.97 -3.41 -3.30
CA ILE A 113 17.07 -3.08 -4.22
C ILE A 113 18.43 -3.29 -3.54
N LYS A 114 18.61 -2.82 -2.30
CA LYS A 114 19.84 -3.00 -1.51
C LYS A 114 20.14 -4.48 -1.24
N ALA A 115 19.09 -5.28 -1.00
CA ALA A 115 19.21 -6.74 -0.80
C ALA A 115 19.58 -7.48 -2.10
N GLY A 116 19.38 -6.84 -3.27
CA GLY A 116 19.64 -7.46 -4.57
C GLY A 116 18.53 -8.39 -5.03
N ASP A 117 17.32 -8.20 -4.49
CA ASP A 117 16.15 -9.03 -4.76
C ASP A 117 15.43 -8.67 -6.07
N LEU A 118 15.76 -7.52 -6.67
CA LEU A 118 15.08 -7.00 -7.86
C LEU A 118 16.00 -6.92 -9.08
N GLU A 119 15.41 -7.14 -10.24
CA GLU A 119 15.99 -6.80 -11.54
C GLU A 119 15.52 -5.41 -12.01
N PRO A 120 16.38 -4.63 -12.68
CA PRO A 120 15.95 -3.37 -13.29
C PRO A 120 15.04 -3.60 -14.50
N VAL A 121 14.07 -2.71 -14.67
CA VAL A 121 13.07 -2.74 -15.75
C VAL A 121 13.26 -1.63 -16.78
N ASN A 122 14.47 -1.10 -16.92
CA ASN A 122 14.80 -0.01 -17.87
C ASN A 122 14.37 -0.33 -19.30
N SER A 123 14.56 -1.58 -19.76
CA SER A 123 14.16 -1.99 -21.10
C SER A 123 12.67 -1.80 -21.37
N LEU A 124 11.82 -2.00 -20.35
CA LEU A 124 10.38 -1.75 -20.45
C LEU A 124 10.08 -0.26 -20.56
N TYR A 125 10.80 0.56 -19.78
CA TYR A 125 10.66 2.02 -19.83
C TYR A 125 11.06 2.59 -21.17
N ASP A 126 12.14 2.06 -21.77
CA ASP A 126 12.61 2.47 -23.10
C ASP A 126 11.66 2.00 -24.22
N GLU A 127 11.20 0.73 -24.15
CA GLU A 127 10.25 0.15 -25.12
C GLU A 127 8.93 0.92 -25.18
N LEU A 128 8.36 1.24 -24.01
CA LEU A 128 7.05 1.88 -23.89
C LEU A 128 7.12 3.39 -23.69
N LYS A 129 8.32 3.99 -23.71
CA LYS A 129 8.58 5.42 -23.48
C LYS A 129 7.92 5.93 -22.18
N LEU A 130 8.02 5.15 -21.11
CA LEU A 130 7.30 5.42 -19.86
C LEU A 130 7.76 6.68 -19.15
N LYS A 131 9.02 7.12 -19.34
CA LYS A 131 9.53 8.39 -18.81
C LYS A 131 8.79 9.61 -19.35
N ASP A 132 8.20 9.52 -20.54
CA ASP A 132 7.45 10.61 -21.16
C ASP A 132 6.06 10.77 -20.52
N VAL A 133 5.52 9.70 -19.97
CA VAL A 133 4.13 9.63 -19.47
C VAL A 133 4.01 9.51 -17.96
N PHE A 134 5.05 9.09 -17.24
CA PHE A 134 5.04 9.14 -15.77
C PHE A 134 5.60 10.47 -15.27
N PRO A 135 5.12 11.00 -14.11
CA PRO A 135 5.73 12.14 -13.45
C PRO A 135 7.20 11.86 -13.08
N GLN A 136 8.09 12.82 -13.34
CA GLN A 136 9.53 12.63 -13.06
C GLN A 136 9.79 12.30 -11.58
N GLN A 137 9.11 12.98 -10.68
CA GLN A 137 9.22 12.73 -9.25
C GLN A 137 8.88 11.28 -8.85
N LEU A 138 7.94 10.66 -9.55
CA LEU A 138 7.59 9.25 -9.31
C LEU A 138 8.67 8.31 -9.86
N VAL A 139 9.21 8.63 -11.03
CA VAL A 139 10.34 7.88 -11.63
C VAL A 139 11.58 7.96 -10.74
N ASP A 140 11.85 9.11 -10.13
CA ASP A 140 12.96 9.29 -9.20
C ASP A 140 12.85 8.39 -7.96
N GLN A 141 11.64 8.22 -7.43
CA GLN A 141 11.38 7.39 -6.24
C GLN A 141 11.59 5.87 -6.46
N ILE A 142 11.51 5.43 -7.69
CA ILE A 142 11.69 4.01 -8.07
C ILE A 142 13.04 3.75 -8.75
N SER A 143 13.93 4.73 -8.72
CA SER A 143 15.24 4.69 -9.41
C SER A 143 16.40 4.70 -8.42
N VAL A 144 17.41 3.86 -8.68
CA VAL A 144 18.67 3.83 -7.95
C VAL A 144 19.82 3.78 -8.98
N GLN A 145 20.76 4.70 -8.88
CA GLN A 145 21.95 4.75 -9.77
C GLN A 145 21.59 4.68 -11.28
N GLY A 146 20.48 5.34 -11.66
CA GLY A 146 20.00 5.36 -13.04
C GLY A 146 19.26 4.11 -13.51
N GLN A 147 19.10 3.11 -12.64
CA GLN A 147 18.29 1.93 -12.90
C GLN A 147 16.89 2.09 -12.29
N ILE A 148 15.87 1.67 -13.01
CA ILE A 148 14.46 1.72 -12.61
C ILE A 148 14.00 0.32 -12.22
N TYR A 149 13.33 0.16 -11.07
CA TYR A 149 13.08 -1.15 -10.47
C TYR A 149 11.60 -1.53 -10.31
N SER A 150 10.67 -0.64 -10.64
CA SER A 150 9.24 -0.97 -10.57
C SER A 150 8.42 -0.21 -11.61
N VAL A 151 7.16 -0.61 -11.73
CA VAL A 151 6.15 0.02 -12.58
C VAL A 151 5.02 0.52 -11.70
N PRO A 152 4.89 1.83 -11.46
CA PRO A 152 3.75 2.42 -10.76
C PRO A 152 2.44 2.20 -11.51
N VAL A 153 1.37 1.89 -10.76
CA VAL A 153 0.03 1.66 -11.32
C VAL A 153 -0.96 2.75 -10.96
N ASN A 154 -0.70 3.47 -9.86
CA ASN A 154 -1.58 4.49 -9.33
C ASN A 154 -0.81 5.56 -8.56
N ILE A 155 -1.56 6.57 -8.14
CA ILE A 155 -1.21 7.49 -7.05
C ILE A 155 -2.41 7.52 -6.11
N HIS A 156 -2.16 7.34 -4.83
CA HIS A 156 -3.12 7.46 -3.75
C HIS A 156 -2.88 8.71 -2.93
N ARG A 157 -3.95 9.28 -2.38
CA ARG A 157 -3.91 10.30 -1.33
C ARG A 157 -4.17 9.64 0.02
N SER A 158 -3.22 9.77 0.95
CA SER A 158 -3.31 9.22 2.29
C SER A 158 -4.12 10.13 3.24
N ASN A 159 -3.95 11.45 3.16
CA ASN A 159 -4.51 12.42 4.10
C ASN A 159 -5.96 12.84 3.78
N VAL A 160 -6.88 11.88 3.72
CA VAL A 160 -8.30 12.16 3.50
C VAL A 160 -9.10 11.94 4.79
N MET A 161 -9.90 12.94 5.15
CA MET A 161 -10.92 12.82 6.18
C MET A 161 -12.26 12.49 5.51
N TRP A 162 -12.75 11.29 5.75
CA TRP A 162 -14.07 10.84 5.34
C TRP A 162 -15.06 11.10 6.46
N PHE A 163 -16.25 11.61 6.14
CA PHE A 163 -17.26 11.92 7.15
C PHE A 163 -18.69 11.65 6.67
N ASN A 164 -19.59 11.48 7.63
CA ASN A 164 -21.02 11.30 7.36
C ASN A 164 -21.75 12.64 7.53
N PRO A 165 -22.31 13.23 6.45
CA PRO A 165 -22.98 14.55 6.54
C PRO A 165 -24.18 14.58 7.48
N ALA A 166 -24.93 13.47 7.56
CA ALA A 166 -26.10 13.38 8.42
C ALA A 166 -25.71 13.37 9.91
N VAL A 167 -24.65 12.65 10.28
CA VAL A 167 -24.11 12.62 11.65
C VAL A 167 -23.57 13.99 12.05
N LEU A 168 -22.85 14.69 11.16
CA LEU A 168 -22.37 16.06 11.43
C LEU A 168 -23.53 17.01 11.69
N LYS A 169 -24.58 16.93 10.86
CA LYS A 169 -25.79 17.76 11.04
C LYS A 169 -26.48 17.46 12.37
N GLU A 170 -26.64 16.19 12.75
CA GLU A 170 -27.21 15.78 14.04
C GLU A 170 -26.40 16.33 15.21
N ALA A 171 -25.08 16.35 15.12
CA ALA A 171 -24.19 16.85 16.14
C ALA A 171 -24.06 18.40 16.16
N GLY A 172 -24.72 19.11 15.25
CA GLY A 172 -24.62 20.57 15.13
C GLY A 172 -23.22 21.03 14.69
N VAL A 173 -22.53 20.21 13.88
CA VAL A 173 -21.30 20.57 13.19
C VAL A 173 -21.68 21.16 11.83
N THR A 174 -21.67 22.47 11.71
CA THR A 174 -22.14 23.21 10.53
C THR A 174 -21.05 23.41 9.49
N GLU A 175 -19.80 23.41 9.91
CA GLU A 175 -18.62 23.55 9.03
C GLU A 175 -17.71 22.34 9.17
N VAL A 176 -17.20 21.84 8.06
CA VAL A 176 -16.22 20.77 8.03
C VAL A 176 -14.91 21.27 8.65
N PRO A 177 -14.36 20.61 9.67
CA PRO A 177 -13.20 21.11 10.39
C PRO A 177 -11.94 21.16 9.49
N LYS A 178 -11.22 22.28 9.53
CA LYS A 178 -10.02 22.53 8.73
C LYS A 178 -8.73 22.52 9.54
N THR A 179 -8.82 22.70 10.86
CA THR A 179 -7.67 22.66 11.78
C THR A 179 -7.83 21.51 12.79
N ILE A 180 -6.75 21.13 13.45
CA ILE A 180 -6.79 20.10 14.49
C ILE A 180 -7.69 20.52 15.65
N GLU A 181 -7.66 21.80 16.03
CA GLU A 181 -8.49 22.36 17.10
C GLU A 181 -9.98 22.32 16.74
N GLU A 182 -10.34 22.72 15.50
CA GLU A 182 -11.72 22.61 14.99
C GLU A 182 -12.18 21.16 14.94
N PHE A 183 -11.28 20.23 14.57
CA PHE A 183 -11.57 18.82 14.53
C PHE A 183 -11.85 18.26 15.93
N ALA A 184 -11.00 18.55 16.90
CA ALA A 184 -11.25 18.17 18.30
C ALA A 184 -12.59 18.70 18.83
N ALA A 185 -12.94 19.95 18.49
CA ALA A 185 -14.22 20.54 18.85
C ALA A 185 -15.43 19.84 18.16
N ALA A 186 -15.27 19.43 16.88
CA ALA A 186 -16.28 18.66 16.17
C ALA A 186 -16.46 17.26 16.77
N LEU A 187 -15.35 16.56 17.09
CA LEU A 187 -15.37 15.25 17.74
C LEU A 187 -16.09 15.29 19.09
N GLU A 188 -15.85 16.35 19.90
CA GLU A 188 -16.55 16.56 21.17
C GLU A 188 -18.07 16.77 20.99
N LYS A 189 -18.49 17.50 19.96
CA LYS A 189 -19.90 17.67 19.64
C LYS A 189 -20.56 16.32 19.26
N VAL A 190 -19.89 15.52 18.42
CA VAL A 190 -20.39 14.21 18.01
C VAL A 190 -20.49 13.27 19.23
N LYS A 191 -19.50 13.26 20.11
CA LYS A 191 -19.50 12.45 21.34
C LYS A 191 -20.76 12.66 22.18
N LYS A 192 -21.26 13.91 22.25
CA LYS A 192 -22.49 14.26 22.99
C LYS A 192 -23.77 13.69 22.41
N THR A 193 -23.78 13.27 21.14
CA THR A 193 -24.92 12.62 20.51
C THR A 193 -24.98 11.11 20.78
N GLY A 194 -23.92 10.54 21.36
CA GLY A 194 -23.78 9.09 21.56
C GLY A 194 -23.29 8.33 20.32
N LYS A 195 -23.00 9.02 19.21
CA LYS A 195 -22.35 8.45 18.02
C LYS A 195 -20.86 8.31 18.26
N ILE A 196 -20.20 7.44 17.49
CA ILE A 196 -18.74 7.31 17.47
C ILE A 196 -18.16 8.55 16.80
N PRO A 197 -17.32 9.36 17.50
CA PRO A 197 -16.74 10.55 16.87
C PRO A 197 -15.75 10.22 15.76
N LEU A 198 -14.81 9.31 16.04
CA LEU A 198 -13.76 8.87 15.12
C LEU A 198 -13.76 7.35 15.04
N ALA A 199 -14.05 6.79 13.87
CA ALA A 199 -13.87 5.37 13.61
C ALA A 199 -12.41 5.10 13.24
N ILE A 200 -11.84 4.05 13.85
CA ILE A 200 -10.46 3.63 13.62
C ILE A 200 -10.41 2.09 13.49
N GLY A 201 -9.48 1.59 12.72
CA GLY A 201 -9.24 0.16 12.57
C GLY A 201 -8.08 -0.34 13.42
N SER A 202 -7.40 -1.36 12.92
CA SER A 202 -6.23 -1.96 13.55
C SER A 202 -5.05 -0.98 13.65
N GLU A 203 -3.96 -1.39 14.30
CA GLU A 203 -2.80 -0.57 14.66
C GLU A 203 -2.24 0.30 13.53
N TRP A 204 -2.11 -0.25 12.31
CA TRP A 204 -1.60 0.51 11.18
C TRP A 204 -2.45 1.75 10.84
N THR A 205 -3.78 1.71 11.13
CA THR A 205 -4.66 2.87 10.91
C THR A 205 -4.40 3.99 11.92
N MET A 206 -3.86 3.65 13.11
CA MET A 206 -3.42 4.63 14.10
C MET A 206 -2.14 5.33 13.64
N VAL A 207 -1.21 4.62 13.00
CA VAL A 207 -0.03 5.24 12.38
C VAL A 207 -0.43 6.13 11.21
N HIS A 208 -1.41 5.70 10.41
CA HIS A 208 -2.00 6.50 9.34
C HIS A 208 -2.66 7.80 9.88
N LEU A 209 -3.33 7.72 11.04
CA LEU A 209 -3.83 8.90 11.74
C LEU A 209 -2.67 9.77 12.25
N LEU A 210 -1.62 9.16 12.84
CA LEU A 210 -0.44 9.89 13.33
C LEU A 210 0.22 10.69 12.21
N GLU A 211 0.47 10.08 11.03
CA GLU A 211 1.10 10.79 9.91
C GLU A 211 0.27 12.00 9.46
N SER A 212 -1.06 11.85 9.42
CA SER A 212 -1.98 12.94 9.08
C SER A 212 -1.95 14.07 10.11
N VAL A 213 -1.90 13.73 11.41
CA VAL A 213 -1.82 14.74 12.49
C VAL A 213 -0.46 15.41 12.51
N LEU A 214 0.63 14.67 12.33
CA LEU A 214 1.98 15.25 12.23
C LEU A 214 2.05 16.26 11.08
N LEU A 215 1.54 15.87 9.90
CA LEU A 215 1.49 16.80 8.76
C LEU A 215 0.64 18.04 9.07
N GLY A 216 -0.54 17.86 9.68
CA GLY A 216 -1.45 18.94 10.02
C GLY A 216 -0.91 19.91 11.07
N SER A 217 -0.17 19.38 12.06
CA SER A 217 0.40 20.19 13.17
C SER A 217 1.71 20.87 12.80
N LEU A 218 2.55 20.26 11.96
CA LEU A 218 3.89 20.73 11.64
C LEU A 218 3.94 21.47 10.30
N GLY A 219 3.01 21.19 9.39
CA GLY A 219 3.04 21.64 8.00
C GLY A 219 3.99 20.85 7.13
N THR A 220 3.83 21.00 5.80
CA THR A 220 4.45 20.13 4.78
C THR A 220 5.98 20.11 4.86
N GLU A 221 6.61 21.26 5.04
CA GLU A 221 8.08 21.37 5.01
C GLU A 221 8.71 20.69 6.22
N ALA A 222 8.21 21.00 7.43
CA ALA A 222 8.71 20.37 8.66
C ALA A 222 8.40 18.87 8.68
N TYR A 223 7.21 18.46 8.22
CA TYR A 223 6.88 17.04 8.08
C TYR A 223 7.86 16.31 7.17
N ASN A 224 8.14 16.83 5.96
CA ASN A 224 9.08 16.19 5.04
C ASN A 224 10.51 16.11 5.60
N GLN A 225 10.93 17.09 6.41
CA GLN A 225 12.24 17.09 7.06
C GLN A 225 12.39 16.04 8.16
N LEU A 226 11.29 15.61 8.79
CA LEU A 226 11.34 14.57 9.85
C LEU A 226 11.92 13.24 9.36
N TRP A 227 11.78 12.93 8.09
CA TRP A 227 12.16 11.64 7.50
C TRP A 227 13.56 11.65 6.90
N THR A 228 14.36 12.62 7.28
CA THR A 228 15.77 12.74 6.87
C THR A 228 16.70 12.41 8.04
N ALA A 229 17.91 11.94 7.71
CA ALA A 229 18.92 11.65 8.73
C ALA A 229 19.20 12.86 9.63
N GLY A 230 19.22 12.66 10.93
CA GLY A 230 19.51 13.70 11.92
C GLY A 230 18.38 14.68 12.19
N SER A 231 17.16 14.40 11.80
CA SER A 231 15.98 15.21 12.13
C SER A 231 15.75 15.29 13.64
N ASP A 232 15.29 16.47 14.10
CA ASP A 232 15.02 16.71 15.54
C ASP A 232 13.60 16.28 15.91
N TRP A 233 13.51 15.20 16.66
CA TRP A 233 12.27 14.68 17.24
C TRP A 233 12.01 15.17 18.66
N SER A 234 12.96 15.91 19.27
CA SER A 234 12.90 16.31 20.68
C SER A 234 12.26 17.66 20.92
N GLY A 235 12.06 18.47 19.86
CA GLY A 235 11.59 19.85 19.95
C GLY A 235 10.14 20.02 20.43
N PRO A 236 9.78 21.22 20.96
CA PRO A 236 8.44 21.49 21.49
C PRO A 236 7.34 21.42 20.44
N ALA A 237 7.64 21.65 19.17
CA ALA A 237 6.69 21.50 18.06
C ALA A 237 6.26 20.03 17.90
N MET A 238 7.21 19.09 18.02
CA MET A 238 6.91 17.65 18.03
C MET A 238 6.06 17.27 19.24
N THR A 239 6.42 17.73 20.44
CA THR A 239 5.63 17.48 21.65
C THR A 239 4.19 17.97 21.48
N LYS A 240 3.98 19.19 20.87
CA LYS A 240 2.64 19.66 20.54
C LYS A 240 1.92 18.72 19.58
N ALA A 241 2.55 18.34 18.46
CA ALA A 241 1.94 17.46 17.46
C ALA A 241 1.53 16.09 18.03
N LEU A 242 2.35 15.52 18.95
CA LEU A 242 2.00 14.27 19.62
C LEU A 242 0.89 14.45 20.67
N ASN A 243 0.76 15.60 21.31
CA ASN A 243 -0.39 15.93 22.14
C ASN A 243 -1.67 16.14 21.31
N ASP A 244 -1.55 16.71 20.12
CA ASP A 244 -2.66 16.81 19.16
C ASP A 244 -3.11 15.40 18.75
N PHE A 245 -2.18 14.49 18.43
CA PHE A 245 -2.47 13.09 18.15
C PHE A 245 -3.16 12.39 19.33
N LYS A 246 -2.63 12.54 20.54
CA LYS A 246 -3.25 12.02 21.78
C LYS A 246 -4.70 12.50 21.90
N THR A 247 -4.93 13.79 21.69
CA THR A 247 -6.25 14.42 21.80
C THR A 247 -7.20 13.82 20.78
N VAL A 248 -6.84 13.77 19.49
CA VAL A 248 -7.67 13.22 18.43
C VAL A 248 -7.95 11.73 18.67
N LEU A 249 -6.93 10.94 19.00
CA LEU A 249 -7.07 9.50 19.27
C LEU A 249 -7.94 9.22 20.50
N SER A 250 -8.06 10.15 21.46
CA SER A 250 -8.93 9.98 22.63
C SER A 250 -10.43 9.97 22.30
N TYR A 251 -10.81 10.41 21.10
CA TYR A 251 -12.17 10.36 20.59
C TYR A 251 -12.45 9.14 19.71
N ALA A 252 -11.45 8.29 19.48
CA ALA A 252 -11.64 7.06 18.74
C ALA A 252 -12.59 6.12 19.49
N GLY A 253 -13.48 5.47 18.73
CA GLY A 253 -14.22 4.30 19.22
C GLY A 253 -13.30 3.09 19.45
N ASP A 254 -13.88 1.98 19.87
CA ASP A 254 -13.13 0.72 19.93
C ASP A 254 -12.59 0.38 18.54
N PRO A 255 -11.29 0.02 18.43
CA PRO A 255 -10.69 -0.28 17.15
C PRO A 255 -11.40 -1.46 16.46
N ALA A 256 -11.76 -1.28 15.20
CA ALA A 256 -12.24 -2.37 14.37
C ALA A 256 -11.11 -3.29 13.92
N ASP A 257 -11.43 -4.50 13.43
CA ASP A 257 -10.44 -5.49 12.99
C ASP A 257 -9.50 -4.97 11.89
N ASP A 258 -10.02 -4.10 11.00
CA ASP A 258 -9.25 -3.42 9.97
C ASP A 258 -9.95 -2.12 9.55
N TRP A 259 -9.46 -1.42 8.51
CA TRP A 259 -9.98 -0.14 8.04
C TRP A 259 -11.38 -0.21 7.42
N GLN A 260 -11.73 -1.32 6.74
CA GLN A 260 -13.04 -1.46 6.08
C GLN A 260 -14.21 -1.42 7.07
N PRO A 261 -14.22 -2.17 8.18
CA PRO A 261 -15.27 -2.05 9.19
C PRO A 261 -15.36 -0.64 9.79
N ALA A 262 -14.22 0.03 10.04
CA ALA A 262 -14.20 1.41 10.53
C ALA A 262 -14.81 2.39 9.52
N ALA A 263 -14.43 2.30 8.25
CA ALA A 263 -15.01 3.11 7.18
C ALA A 263 -16.52 2.84 7.02
N LYS A 264 -16.95 1.58 7.11
CA LYS A 264 -18.37 1.21 7.06
C LYS A 264 -19.19 1.86 8.17
N GLN A 265 -18.66 2.00 9.37
CA GLN A 265 -19.35 2.72 10.46
C GLN A 265 -19.68 4.16 10.08
N VAL A 266 -18.77 4.84 9.37
CA VAL A 266 -19.01 6.20 8.84
C VAL A 266 -20.11 6.17 7.78
N ALA A 267 -19.99 5.30 6.78
CA ALA A 267 -20.96 5.19 5.69
C ALA A 267 -22.37 4.81 6.15
N ASP A 268 -22.49 4.07 7.25
CA ASP A 268 -23.77 3.67 7.85
C ASP A 268 -24.30 4.67 8.90
N GLY A 269 -23.61 5.79 9.13
CA GLY A 269 -24.03 6.82 10.08
C GLY A 269 -23.91 6.41 11.56
N GLN A 270 -23.08 5.41 11.87
CA GLN A 270 -22.74 5.01 13.23
C GLN A 270 -21.58 5.85 13.77
N ALA A 271 -20.66 6.25 12.91
CA ALA A 271 -19.54 7.14 13.22
C ALA A 271 -19.60 8.42 12.38
N ALA A 272 -18.98 9.48 12.90
CA ALA A 272 -18.90 10.76 12.19
C ALA A 272 -17.75 10.82 11.19
N PHE A 273 -16.55 10.43 11.63
CA PHE A 273 -15.32 10.60 10.87
C PHE A 273 -14.47 9.32 10.83
N THR A 274 -13.66 9.18 9.78
CA THR A 274 -12.46 8.33 9.74
C THR A 274 -11.39 9.04 8.90
N ILE A 275 -10.11 8.93 9.29
CA ILE A 275 -8.97 9.36 8.48
C ILE A 275 -8.45 8.11 7.78
N MET A 276 -8.52 8.11 6.45
CA MET A 276 -8.15 6.94 5.65
C MET A 276 -7.80 7.36 4.23
N GLY A 277 -6.90 6.64 3.60
CA GLY A 277 -6.54 6.90 2.22
C GLY A 277 -7.71 6.73 1.24
N ASP A 278 -7.51 7.22 0.04
CA ASP A 278 -8.56 7.35 -0.96
C ASP A 278 -9.05 6.01 -1.55
N TRP A 279 -8.39 4.88 -1.27
CA TRP A 279 -8.96 3.55 -1.51
C TRP A 279 -10.31 3.35 -0.81
N ALA A 280 -10.60 4.13 0.25
CA ALA A 280 -11.91 4.12 0.89
C ALA A 280 -13.02 4.63 -0.04
N TYR A 281 -12.71 5.50 -1.03
CA TYR A 281 -13.69 5.92 -2.03
C TYR A 281 -14.23 4.73 -2.82
N GLY A 282 -13.36 3.89 -3.36
CA GLY A 282 -13.77 2.67 -4.07
C GLY A 282 -14.63 1.76 -3.19
N TYR A 283 -14.26 1.57 -1.93
CA TYR A 283 -15.05 0.80 -0.99
C TYR A 283 -16.43 1.40 -0.70
N PHE A 284 -16.54 2.70 -0.53
CA PHE A 284 -17.83 3.36 -0.33
C PHE A 284 -18.72 3.33 -1.56
N HIS A 285 -18.15 3.69 -2.71
CA HIS A 285 -18.91 4.06 -3.91
C HIS A 285 -19.26 2.86 -4.80
N ASN A 286 -18.36 1.89 -4.94
CA ASN A 286 -18.58 0.74 -5.82
C ASN A 286 -19.86 -0.03 -5.43
N PRO A 287 -20.54 -0.67 -6.42
CA PRO A 287 -21.73 -1.48 -6.16
C PRO A 287 -21.50 -2.57 -5.09
N PRO A 288 -22.55 -3.12 -4.47
CA PRO A 288 -22.43 -4.07 -3.35
C PRO A 288 -21.67 -5.38 -3.64
N ASP A 289 -21.41 -5.72 -4.88
CA ASP A 289 -20.53 -6.83 -5.28
C ASP A 289 -19.05 -6.48 -5.24
N GLY A 290 -18.71 -5.18 -5.18
CA GLY A 290 -17.36 -4.65 -5.11
C GLY A 290 -17.19 -3.48 -4.13
N GLY A 291 -18.20 -3.16 -3.31
CA GLY A 291 -18.18 -2.06 -2.35
C GLY A 291 -19.46 -1.98 -1.51
N LEU A 292 -19.78 -0.78 -1.01
CA LEU A 292 -20.97 -0.54 -0.18
C LEU A 292 -22.15 0.08 -0.96
N GLY A 293 -21.96 0.52 -2.21
CA GLY A 293 -22.98 1.16 -3.04
C GLY A 293 -23.51 2.48 -2.44
N LYS A 294 -22.68 3.20 -1.70
CA LYS A 294 -23.04 4.45 -1.02
C LYS A 294 -22.93 5.65 -1.96
N LYS A 295 -23.74 6.67 -1.65
CA LYS A 295 -23.79 7.91 -2.44
C LYS A 295 -22.91 8.98 -1.81
N SER A 296 -21.97 9.50 -2.58
CA SER A 296 -21.17 10.66 -2.21
C SER A 296 -22.06 11.87 -1.90
N LYS A 297 -21.58 12.76 -1.05
CA LYS A 297 -22.28 13.96 -0.56
C LYS A 297 -23.59 13.67 0.19
N THR A 298 -23.95 12.41 0.37
CA THR A 298 -25.17 11.98 1.08
C THR A 298 -24.87 11.02 2.23
N ASP A 299 -24.28 9.85 1.90
CA ASP A 299 -23.96 8.82 2.89
C ASP A 299 -22.53 9.00 3.42
N PHE A 300 -21.67 9.58 2.61
CA PHE A 300 -20.31 10.00 2.94
C PHE A 300 -19.89 11.23 2.14
N ASP A 301 -18.92 11.97 2.67
CA ASP A 301 -18.29 13.11 2.02
C ASP A 301 -16.81 13.16 2.44
N TRP A 302 -16.02 14.04 1.88
CA TRP A 302 -14.57 14.13 2.10
C TRP A 302 -14.06 15.56 2.23
N ALA A 303 -12.93 15.65 2.91
CA ALA A 303 -12.09 16.84 2.95
C ALA A 303 -10.63 16.41 3.16
N PRO A 304 -9.65 17.28 2.92
CA PRO A 304 -8.31 17.07 3.44
C PRO A 304 -8.34 16.82 4.95
N SER A 305 -7.49 15.96 5.47
CA SER A 305 -7.31 15.80 6.92
C SER A 305 -7.03 17.17 7.57
N PRO A 306 -7.54 17.43 8.79
CA PRO A 306 -7.40 18.72 9.44
C PRO A 306 -5.94 19.20 9.53
N GLY A 307 -5.71 20.47 9.17
CA GLY A 307 -4.38 21.07 9.11
C GLY A 307 -3.60 20.80 7.81
N THR A 308 -4.08 19.88 6.93
CA THR A 308 -3.32 19.45 5.75
C THR A 308 -3.79 20.08 4.43
N GLY A 309 -4.65 21.08 4.47
CA GLY A 309 -5.13 21.79 3.28
C GLY A 309 -3.98 22.30 2.42
N GLY A 310 -4.05 22.08 1.09
CA GLY A 310 -2.98 22.44 0.15
C GLY A 310 -1.79 21.47 0.12
N THR A 311 -1.90 20.32 0.81
CA THR A 311 -0.90 19.25 0.77
C THR A 311 -1.55 17.94 0.35
N PHE A 312 -0.91 17.25 -0.57
CA PHE A 312 -1.27 15.90 -1.00
C PHE A 312 -0.24 14.92 -0.40
N MET A 313 -0.64 14.17 0.62
CA MET A 313 0.18 13.09 1.16
C MET A 313 0.01 11.86 0.28
N TRP A 314 1.07 11.49 -0.41
CA TRP A 314 0.98 10.51 -1.48
C TRP A 314 1.64 9.18 -1.14
N LEU A 315 1.16 8.16 -1.81
CA LEU A 315 1.82 6.88 -2.02
C LEU A 315 1.49 6.38 -3.44
N SER A 316 2.21 5.38 -3.89
CA SER A 316 1.97 4.74 -5.18
C SER A 316 2.24 3.26 -5.06
N ASP A 317 1.27 2.45 -5.42
CA ASP A 317 1.47 1.03 -5.62
C ASP A 317 2.24 0.80 -6.92
N SER A 318 3.17 -0.13 -6.89
CA SER A 318 3.96 -0.50 -8.05
C SER A 318 4.17 -2.01 -8.10
N PHE A 319 4.43 -2.55 -9.29
CA PHE A 319 4.87 -3.94 -9.47
C PHE A 319 6.34 -4.01 -9.84
N THR A 320 7.00 -5.02 -9.30
CA THR A 320 8.45 -5.25 -9.43
C THR A 320 8.75 -6.47 -10.28
N LEU A 321 10.01 -6.60 -10.72
CA LEU A 321 10.56 -7.82 -11.30
C LEU A 321 11.55 -8.43 -10.31
N PRO A 322 11.19 -9.48 -9.57
CA PRO A 322 12.11 -10.17 -8.68
C PRO A 322 13.26 -10.84 -9.45
N LYS A 323 14.44 -10.80 -8.86
CA LYS A 323 15.55 -11.62 -9.34
C LYS A 323 15.21 -13.11 -9.16
N GLY A 324 15.41 -13.89 -10.19
CA GLY A 324 15.06 -15.32 -10.16
C GLY A 324 13.56 -15.62 -10.32
N ALA A 325 12.75 -14.66 -10.81
CA ALA A 325 11.35 -14.87 -11.13
C ALA A 325 11.17 -16.13 -12.00
N PRO A 326 10.36 -17.13 -11.57
CA PRO A 326 10.21 -18.41 -12.29
C PRO A 326 9.71 -18.23 -13.73
N ASN A 327 8.76 -17.33 -13.94
CA ASN A 327 8.26 -16.95 -15.26
C ASN A 327 8.54 -15.48 -15.56
N ARG A 328 9.82 -15.14 -15.75
CA ARG A 328 10.27 -13.77 -16.05
C ARG A 328 9.54 -13.15 -17.26
N ALA A 329 9.28 -13.93 -18.30
CA ALA A 329 8.56 -13.45 -19.49
C ALA A 329 7.10 -13.08 -19.16
N GLY A 330 6.43 -13.92 -18.37
CA GLY A 330 5.09 -13.65 -17.86
C GLY A 330 5.04 -12.44 -16.94
N ALA A 331 6.03 -12.28 -16.05
CA ALA A 331 6.17 -11.09 -15.21
C ALA A 331 6.29 -9.81 -16.05
N MET A 332 7.15 -9.80 -17.09
CA MET A 332 7.28 -8.66 -18.00
C MET A 332 5.98 -8.37 -18.76
N ALA A 333 5.22 -9.40 -19.14
CA ALA A 333 3.91 -9.22 -19.76
C ALA A 333 2.91 -8.56 -18.80
N TRP A 334 2.92 -8.96 -17.51
CA TRP A 334 2.11 -8.29 -16.47
C TRP A 334 2.54 -6.83 -16.27
N LEU A 335 3.84 -6.56 -16.16
CA LEU A 335 4.36 -5.20 -16.01
C LEU A 335 3.99 -4.29 -17.20
N LYS A 336 3.87 -4.83 -18.42
CA LYS A 336 3.36 -4.09 -19.59
C LYS A 336 1.91 -3.67 -19.40
N VAL A 337 1.05 -4.54 -18.89
CA VAL A 337 -0.35 -4.21 -18.58
C VAL A 337 -0.42 -3.18 -17.45
N ALA A 338 0.32 -3.37 -16.37
CA ALA A 338 0.41 -2.42 -15.26
C ALA A 338 0.87 -1.02 -15.70
N ALA A 339 1.80 -0.96 -16.65
CA ALA A 339 2.31 0.28 -17.24
C ALA A 339 1.35 0.91 -18.26
N SER A 340 0.40 0.15 -18.81
CA SER A 340 -0.43 0.61 -19.94
C SER A 340 -1.50 1.60 -19.51
N LYS A 341 -1.90 2.49 -20.45
CA LYS A 341 -3.04 3.37 -20.25
C LYS A 341 -4.32 2.56 -20.00
N GLU A 342 -4.57 1.52 -20.82
CA GLU A 342 -5.73 0.64 -20.68
C GLU A 342 -5.81 -0.03 -19.31
N GLY A 343 -4.67 -0.55 -18.81
CA GLY A 343 -4.59 -1.18 -17.48
C GLY A 343 -4.87 -0.20 -16.36
N GLN A 344 -4.28 0.99 -16.38
CA GLN A 344 -4.48 2.00 -15.33
C GLN A 344 -5.89 2.62 -15.38
N ASP A 345 -6.44 2.87 -16.57
CA ASP A 345 -7.81 3.39 -16.72
C ASP A 345 -8.87 2.34 -16.30
N ALA A 346 -8.59 1.06 -16.44
CA ALA A 346 -9.48 -0.01 -15.95
C ALA A 346 -9.40 -0.22 -14.43
N PHE A 347 -8.23 -0.01 -13.84
CA PHE A 347 -7.94 -0.27 -12.43
C PHE A 347 -8.36 0.87 -11.51
N ASN A 348 -7.85 2.08 -11.78
CA ASN A 348 -7.87 3.18 -10.82
C ASN A 348 -9.27 3.67 -10.42
N PRO A 349 -10.27 3.79 -11.33
CA PRO A 349 -11.61 4.19 -10.94
C PRO A 349 -12.28 3.22 -9.97
N LYS A 350 -11.96 1.91 -10.08
CA LYS A 350 -12.49 0.86 -9.19
C LYS A 350 -11.79 0.84 -7.84
N LYS A 351 -10.46 1.02 -7.88
CA LYS A 351 -9.62 1.03 -6.67
C LYS A 351 -9.86 2.28 -5.80
N GLY A 352 -10.29 3.39 -6.40
CA GLY A 352 -10.44 4.67 -5.71
C GLY A 352 -9.16 5.50 -5.73
N SER A 353 -8.28 5.28 -6.70
CA SER A 353 -7.00 5.98 -6.90
C SER A 353 -6.99 6.79 -8.18
N ILE A 354 -5.97 7.63 -8.35
CA ILE A 354 -5.70 8.30 -9.62
C ILE A 354 -4.56 7.60 -10.37
N PRO A 355 -4.48 7.74 -11.70
CA PRO A 355 -3.47 7.05 -12.49
C PRO A 355 -2.08 7.63 -12.24
N ALA A 356 -1.06 6.76 -12.29
CA ALA A 356 0.33 7.19 -12.32
C ALA A 356 0.71 7.88 -13.65
N ARG A 357 -0.02 7.60 -14.72
CA ARG A 357 0.19 8.14 -16.07
C ARG A 357 -0.45 9.52 -16.24
N LYS A 358 0.31 10.46 -16.83
CA LYS A 358 -0.19 11.82 -17.18
C LYS A 358 -1.16 11.84 -18.37
N ASP A 359 -1.15 10.79 -19.21
CA ASP A 359 -1.96 10.67 -20.45
C ASP A 359 -3.20 9.76 -20.27
N ALA A 360 -3.58 9.48 -19.02
CA ALA A 360 -4.78 8.72 -18.70
C ALA A 360 -6.06 9.44 -19.17
N ASP A 361 -7.15 8.68 -19.34
CA ASP A 361 -8.44 9.25 -19.69
C ASP A 361 -9.11 9.89 -18.47
N THR A 362 -8.91 11.19 -18.30
CA THR A 362 -9.43 11.93 -17.15
C THR A 362 -10.95 11.96 -17.06
N SER A 363 -11.68 11.62 -18.13
CA SER A 363 -13.15 11.53 -18.10
C SER A 363 -13.69 10.37 -17.24
N LEU A 364 -12.84 9.39 -16.95
CA LEU A 364 -13.16 8.25 -16.08
C LEU A 364 -13.08 8.59 -14.58
N TYR A 365 -12.45 9.71 -14.24
CA TYR A 365 -12.17 10.12 -12.86
C TYR A 365 -13.15 11.24 -12.47
N THR A 366 -14.26 10.85 -11.87
CA THR A 366 -15.33 11.75 -11.47
C THR A 366 -15.41 11.88 -9.96
N ASP A 367 -16.20 12.85 -9.47
CA ASP A 367 -16.48 13.03 -8.03
C ASP A 367 -15.18 13.21 -7.23
N TYR A 368 -14.92 12.43 -6.18
CA TYR A 368 -13.68 12.48 -5.39
C TYR A 368 -12.42 12.37 -6.27
N LEU A 369 -12.44 11.49 -7.26
CA LEU A 369 -11.25 11.24 -8.11
C LEU A 369 -10.88 12.46 -8.96
N ALA A 370 -11.88 13.27 -9.37
CA ALA A 370 -11.62 14.53 -10.07
C ALA A 370 -10.95 15.56 -9.14
N ASP A 371 -11.39 15.64 -7.88
CA ASP A 371 -10.74 16.48 -6.87
C ASP A 371 -9.30 16.02 -6.59
N ALA A 372 -9.08 14.70 -6.48
CA ALA A 372 -7.75 14.12 -6.27
C ALA A 372 -6.79 14.41 -7.43
N LEU A 373 -7.24 14.29 -8.70
CA LEU A 373 -6.45 14.65 -9.88
C LEU A 373 -6.04 16.13 -9.87
N LYS A 374 -6.98 17.01 -9.56
CA LYS A 374 -6.73 18.45 -9.46
C LYS A 374 -5.70 18.75 -8.36
N ASP A 375 -5.90 18.17 -7.18
CA ASP A 375 -5.05 18.39 -6.02
C ASP A 375 -3.64 17.84 -6.23
N TRP A 376 -3.49 16.68 -6.87
CA TRP A 376 -2.19 16.13 -7.25
C TRP A 376 -1.38 17.10 -8.14
N GLY A 377 -2.05 17.78 -9.06
CA GLY A 377 -1.43 18.73 -9.97
C GLY A 377 -1.08 20.10 -9.38
N SER A 378 -1.61 20.43 -8.18
CA SER A 378 -1.52 21.79 -7.63
C SER A 378 -1.00 21.88 -6.19
N ASN A 379 -1.14 20.82 -5.39
CA ASN A 379 -0.77 20.84 -3.98
C ASN A 379 0.73 20.57 -3.77
N LYS A 380 1.26 20.97 -2.61
CA LYS A 380 2.55 20.50 -2.11
C LYS A 380 2.47 18.99 -1.86
N LEU A 381 3.59 18.30 -2.02
CA LEU A 381 3.65 16.84 -1.82
C LEU A 381 4.33 16.48 -0.50
N ALA A 382 3.75 15.50 0.19
CA ALA A 382 4.33 14.83 1.34
C ALA A 382 4.24 13.32 1.13
N GLY A 383 5.26 12.57 1.47
CA GLY A 383 5.22 11.09 1.35
C GLY A 383 4.59 10.45 2.56
N SER A 384 3.76 9.40 2.35
CA SER A 384 3.23 8.60 3.45
C SER A 384 4.34 7.76 4.09
N ILE A 385 4.37 7.72 5.42
CA ILE A 385 5.27 6.85 6.20
C ILE A 385 4.72 5.43 6.32
N GLN A 386 3.43 5.31 6.60
CA GLN A 386 2.77 4.01 6.75
C GLN A 386 2.87 3.18 5.47
N HIS A 387 2.92 3.84 4.31
CA HIS A 387 3.00 3.20 3.00
C HIS A 387 4.40 3.32 2.36
N GLY A 388 5.44 3.41 3.17
CA GLY A 388 6.82 3.22 2.75
C GLY A 388 7.36 4.20 1.70
N VAL A 389 6.77 5.41 1.56
CA VAL A 389 7.30 6.41 0.64
C VAL A 389 8.55 7.06 1.20
N THR A 390 8.47 7.50 2.47
CA THR A 390 9.53 8.28 3.12
C THR A 390 10.42 7.46 4.04
N VAL A 391 9.93 6.34 4.57
CA VAL A 391 10.67 5.49 5.50
C VAL A 391 10.77 4.06 4.99
N ASN A 392 11.91 3.42 5.27
CA ASN A 392 12.11 2.00 4.97
C ASN A 392 11.26 1.12 5.92
N ASP A 393 11.18 -0.16 5.60
CA ASP A 393 10.33 -1.10 6.31
C ASP A 393 10.72 -1.26 7.80
N ALA A 394 12.02 -1.27 8.11
CA ALA A 394 12.49 -1.37 9.49
C ALA A 394 12.07 -0.16 10.35
N TRP A 395 12.20 1.05 9.80
CA TRP A 395 11.75 2.26 10.50
C TRP A 395 10.23 2.28 10.67
N ARG A 396 9.48 1.92 9.61
CA ARG A 396 8.01 1.81 9.66
C ARG A 396 7.54 0.84 10.74
N VAL A 397 8.16 -0.34 10.86
CA VAL A 397 7.84 -1.32 11.91
C VAL A 397 8.08 -0.73 13.30
N SER A 398 9.21 -0.05 13.52
CA SER A 398 9.49 0.61 14.80
C SER A 398 8.48 1.71 15.15
N ILE A 399 7.99 2.45 14.15
CA ILE A 399 6.92 3.44 14.33
C ILE A 399 5.60 2.75 14.72
N ASN A 400 5.23 1.65 14.05
CA ASN A 400 4.02 0.89 14.39
C ASN A 400 4.09 0.37 15.85
N GLU A 401 5.21 -0.22 16.26
CA GLU A 401 5.42 -0.69 17.64
C GLU A 401 5.29 0.45 18.66
N ALA A 402 5.90 1.61 18.40
CA ALA A 402 5.80 2.77 19.28
C ALA A 402 4.36 3.28 19.42
N VAL A 403 3.60 3.32 18.32
CA VAL A 403 2.18 3.73 18.32
C VAL A 403 1.30 2.69 19.01
N GLY A 404 1.57 1.40 18.82
CA GLY A 404 0.86 0.32 19.50
C GLY A 404 1.03 0.39 21.03
N LEU A 405 2.23 0.65 21.53
CA LEU A 405 2.49 0.90 22.96
C LEU A 405 1.76 2.16 23.44
N PHE A 406 1.86 3.25 22.69
CA PHE A 406 1.16 4.50 23.02
C PHE A 406 -0.35 4.33 23.08
N HIS A 407 -0.93 3.47 22.23
CA HIS A 407 -2.37 3.20 22.29
C HIS A 407 -2.81 2.69 23.67
N THR A 408 -1.93 1.99 24.40
CA THR A 408 -2.20 1.44 25.73
C THR A 408 -1.90 2.44 26.85
N ASP A 409 -0.73 3.09 26.84
CA ASP A 409 -0.24 3.90 27.97
C ASP A 409 -0.57 5.39 27.85
N LYS A 410 -0.80 5.90 26.62
CA LYS A 410 -1.05 7.31 26.31
C LYS A 410 0.07 8.26 26.79
N ASP A 411 1.30 7.75 26.94
CA ASP A 411 2.46 8.54 27.35
C ASP A 411 3.13 9.21 26.15
N VAL A 412 2.90 10.51 26.00
CA VAL A 412 3.47 11.31 24.91
C VAL A 412 5.00 11.39 24.99
N ALA A 413 5.58 11.45 26.20
CA ALA A 413 7.03 11.53 26.34
C ALA A 413 7.70 10.21 25.92
N ALA A 414 7.11 9.07 26.30
CA ALA A 414 7.55 7.76 25.87
C ALA A 414 7.43 7.58 24.36
N LEU A 415 6.29 7.97 23.76
CA LEU A 415 6.10 7.93 22.29
C LEU A 415 7.16 8.79 21.59
N GLN A 416 7.37 10.04 22.03
CA GLN A 416 8.36 10.94 21.45
C GLN A 416 9.77 10.36 21.48
N ALA A 417 10.16 9.76 22.62
CA ALA A 417 11.46 9.12 22.78
C ALA A 417 11.61 7.90 21.86
N ALA A 418 10.56 7.06 21.74
CA ALA A 418 10.57 5.89 20.87
C ALA A 418 10.66 6.27 19.38
N LEU A 419 9.93 7.29 18.94
CA LEU A 419 10.01 7.81 17.57
C LEU A 419 11.40 8.42 17.26
N ALA A 420 11.99 9.14 18.22
CA ALA A 420 13.35 9.68 18.08
C ALA A 420 14.40 8.56 17.98
N GLU A 421 14.26 7.49 18.76
CA GLU A 421 15.17 6.34 18.70
C GLU A 421 14.97 5.54 17.38
N ALA A 422 13.73 5.37 16.93
CA ALA A 422 13.43 4.76 15.64
C ALA A 422 14.08 5.53 14.48
N ALA A 423 14.00 6.87 14.50
CA ALA A 423 14.64 7.72 13.49
C ALA A 423 16.16 7.58 13.50
N LYS A 424 16.79 7.53 14.68
CA LYS A 424 18.24 7.35 14.84
C LYS A 424 18.72 5.98 14.32
N ASN A 425 17.91 4.95 14.49
CA ASN A 425 18.25 3.57 14.13
C ASN A 425 17.77 3.18 12.72
N SER A 426 17.13 4.09 11.99
CA SER A 426 16.51 3.82 10.67
C SER A 426 17.49 3.34 9.58
N GLY A 427 18.78 3.69 9.69
CA GLY A 427 19.78 3.41 8.66
C GLY A 427 19.55 4.16 7.35
N GLN A 428 18.70 5.20 7.35
CA GLN A 428 18.41 6.09 6.23
C GLN A 428 19.32 7.32 6.23
#